data_87e6d00075b5987e9a5b12e6419b7a41
#
_entry.id   87e6d00075b5987e9a5b12e6419b7a41
#
_cell.length_a   1.000
_cell.length_b   1.000
_cell.length_c   1.000
_cell.angle_alpha   90.00
_cell.angle_beta   90.00
_cell.angle_gamma   90.00
#
_symmetry.space_group_name_H-M   'P 1'
#
loop_
_entity.id
_entity.type
_entity.pdbx_description
1 polymer ?
#
loop_
_entity_poly.entity_id
_entity_poly.type
_entity_poly.pdbx_seq_one_letter_code
_entity_poly.pdbx_strand_id
1 'polypeptide(L)'
;MKKTYHLCLSGGDEVLFRQEEDYVRGINCLCLATHSTGSSLLAYAFMSNHAHIAVRTEDPDKLMKAFRYPYNRYFNSKYGRRGRIGEDRFFCIEVNGLFHLLTAISYILRNPLHHGVSATPFGYRYSSISALFRTELGHIEKSDLMPEKWHYLYLPFEHKLPAGFKMDRTGLILPESVIDVVDIEHQFSTARTFLYYMNRISGEKWEKEQLNDNTDAPPVTLDIIEKGVRCQDIKVLLNNEHGRANYNSISDIQLCREIDAAVSGGSIYKTSGYELHKSAKLLANKFHASSEQIRRCFGGLI
;
A
#
# COMPACT_ATOMS: atom_id res chain seq x y z
N MET A 1 6.10 -11.22 -23.47
CA MET A 1 5.50 -9.89 -23.72
C MET A 1 4.94 -9.37 -22.41
N LYS A 2 5.26 -8.13 -22.02
CA LYS A 2 4.76 -7.56 -20.76
C LYS A 2 3.25 -7.30 -20.85
N LYS A 3 2.52 -7.69 -19.80
CA LYS A 3 1.11 -7.37 -19.58
C LYS A 3 0.96 -6.47 -18.37
N THR A 4 -0.17 -5.80 -18.27
CA THR A 4 -0.49 -4.96 -17.11
C THR A 4 -1.29 -5.75 -16.09
N TYR A 5 -0.93 -5.61 -14.82
CA TYR A 5 -1.59 -6.30 -13.71
C TYR A 5 -1.91 -5.33 -12.57
N HIS A 6 -3.03 -5.56 -11.93
CA HIS A 6 -3.31 -5.06 -10.59
C HIS A 6 -3.01 -6.19 -9.59
N LEU A 7 -2.04 -5.94 -8.71
CA LEU A 7 -1.60 -6.86 -7.68
C LEU A 7 -1.98 -6.30 -6.30
N CYS A 8 -2.29 -7.18 -5.35
CA CYS A 8 -2.37 -6.79 -3.95
C CYS A 8 -1.75 -7.85 -3.05
N LEU A 9 -0.85 -7.41 -2.18
CA LEU A 9 -0.35 -8.20 -1.06
C LEU A 9 -1.21 -7.87 0.17
N SER A 10 -1.89 -8.86 0.72
CA SER A 10 -2.71 -8.72 1.93
C SER A 10 -1.99 -9.33 3.15
N GLY A 11 -2.14 -8.68 4.30
CA GLY A 11 -1.73 -9.20 5.60
C GLY A 11 -2.77 -10.11 6.24
N GLY A 12 -4.00 -10.13 5.71
CA GLY A 12 -5.12 -10.76 6.40
C GLY A 12 -5.33 -10.15 7.79
N ASP A 13 -5.10 -10.93 8.83
CA ASP A 13 -5.25 -10.53 10.23
C ASP A 13 -3.99 -9.89 10.84
N GLU A 14 -2.97 -9.60 10.05
CA GLU A 14 -1.76 -8.92 10.54
C GLU A 14 -1.44 -7.63 9.77
N VAL A 15 -0.79 -6.69 10.44
CA VAL A 15 -0.22 -5.53 9.76
C VAL A 15 1.07 -5.94 9.05
N LEU A 16 1.21 -5.48 7.81
CA LEU A 16 2.44 -5.62 7.02
C LEU A 16 3.46 -4.55 7.36
N PHE A 17 2.98 -3.36 7.76
CA PHE A 17 3.78 -2.16 8.00
C PHE A 17 3.38 -1.57 9.35
N ARG A 18 4.17 -1.84 10.39
CA ARG A 18 3.90 -1.44 11.78
C ARG A 18 4.34 0.00 12.08
N GLN A 19 5.43 0.43 11.44
CA GLN A 19 6.06 1.73 11.66
C GLN A 19 6.39 2.38 10.32
N GLU A 20 6.62 3.70 10.31
CA GLU A 20 6.95 4.45 9.09
C GLU A 20 8.14 3.87 8.34
N GLU A 21 9.17 3.40 9.07
CA GLU A 21 10.31 2.75 8.46
C GLU A 21 9.93 1.50 7.65
N ASP A 22 8.91 0.74 8.09
CA ASP A 22 8.46 -0.46 7.40
C ASP A 22 7.83 -0.11 6.04
N TYR A 23 7.07 0.99 5.98
CA TYR A 23 6.54 1.51 4.71
C TYR A 23 7.66 1.93 3.76
N VAL A 24 8.64 2.69 4.27
CA VAL A 24 9.81 3.10 3.48
C VAL A 24 10.54 1.88 2.94
N ARG A 25 10.84 0.89 3.79
CA ARG A 25 11.49 -0.36 3.37
C ARG A 25 10.65 -1.15 2.38
N GLY A 26 9.36 -1.26 2.61
CA GLY A 26 8.44 -1.97 1.71
C GLY A 26 8.41 -1.33 0.33
N ILE A 27 8.21 -0.02 0.25
CA ILE A 27 8.17 0.72 -1.01
C ILE A 27 9.53 0.63 -1.73
N ASN A 28 10.64 0.79 -1.01
CA ASN A 28 11.97 0.68 -1.60
C ASN A 28 12.23 -0.74 -2.15
N CYS A 29 11.79 -1.79 -1.43
CA CYS A 29 11.85 -3.17 -1.94
C CYS A 29 11.03 -3.35 -3.22
N LEU A 30 9.82 -2.75 -3.31
CA LEU A 30 9.03 -2.78 -4.53
C LEU A 30 9.73 -2.08 -5.69
N CYS A 31 10.24 -0.87 -5.48
CA CYS A 31 10.96 -0.09 -6.50
C CYS A 31 12.18 -0.85 -7.05
N LEU A 32 12.95 -1.48 -6.16
CA LEU A 32 14.10 -2.30 -6.57
C LEU A 32 13.68 -3.59 -7.27
N ALA A 33 12.58 -4.22 -6.85
CA ALA A 33 12.04 -5.41 -7.49
C ALA A 33 11.57 -5.11 -8.91
N THR A 34 10.87 -4.00 -9.14
CA THR A 34 10.46 -3.59 -10.49
C THR A 34 11.66 -3.34 -11.39
N HIS A 35 12.68 -2.67 -10.89
CA HIS A 35 13.93 -2.46 -11.64
C HIS A 35 14.63 -3.78 -11.98
N SER A 36 14.83 -4.66 -11.00
CA SER A 36 15.57 -5.92 -11.17
C SER A 36 14.84 -6.94 -12.06
N THR A 37 13.52 -6.88 -12.13
CA THR A 37 12.71 -7.74 -13.01
C THR A 37 12.42 -7.11 -14.37
N GLY A 38 12.93 -5.89 -14.61
CA GLY A 38 12.65 -5.14 -15.82
C GLY A 38 11.17 -4.76 -15.97
N SER A 39 10.41 -4.69 -14.87
CA SER A 39 9.00 -4.31 -14.87
C SER A 39 8.84 -2.79 -14.86
N SER A 40 7.69 -2.27 -15.33
CA SER A 40 7.34 -0.84 -15.26
C SER A 40 6.29 -0.65 -14.17
N LEU A 41 6.63 0.09 -13.12
CA LEU A 41 5.70 0.43 -12.05
C LEU A 41 4.79 1.57 -12.53
N LEU A 42 3.48 1.40 -12.38
CA LEU A 42 2.47 2.36 -12.84
C LEU A 42 1.86 3.13 -11.67
N ALA A 43 1.45 2.43 -10.61
CA ALA A 43 0.93 3.05 -9.40
C ALA A 43 1.11 2.12 -8.21
N TYR A 44 1.14 2.68 -7.00
CA TYR A 44 1.06 1.92 -5.76
C TYR A 44 0.41 2.71 -4.62
N ALA A 45 -0.14 1.98 -3.66
CA ALA A 45 -0.52 2.50 -2.34
C ALA A 45 -0.30 1.42 -1.28
N PHE A 46 0.40 1.77 -0.22
CA PHE A 46 0.75 0.89 0.89
C PHE A 46 -0.08 1.28 2.10
N MET A 47 -0.96 0.39 2.53
CA MET A 47 -1.75 0.51 3.75
C MET A 47 -1.11 -0.31 4.87
N SER A 48 -1.56 -0.17 6.11
CA SER A 48 -0.97 -0.92 7.24
C SER A 48 -0.95 -2.44 7.04
N ASN A 49 -2.00 -2.99 6.48
CA ASN A 49 -2.22 -4.44 6.33
C ASN A 49 -2.29 -4.93 4.88
N HIS A 50 -2.12 -4.07 3.89
CA HIS A 50 -2.06 -4.47 2.48
C HIS A 50 -1.31 -3.44 1.62
N ALA A 51 -0.89 -3.88 0.43
CA ALA A 51 -0.26 -3.02 -0.57
C ALA A 51 -0.84 -3.31 -1.95
N HIS A 52 -1.43 -2.30 -2.56
CA HIS A 52 -1.90 -2.34 -3.95
C HIS A 52 -0.82 -1.83 -4.91
N ILE A 53 -0.69 -2.49 -6.05
CA ILE A 53 0.35 -2.22 -7.05
C ILE A 53 -0.26 -2.37 -8.44
N ALA A 54 -0.12 -1.36 -9.30
CA ALA A 54 -0.33 -1.49 -10.74
C ALA A 54 1.05 -1.57 -11.41
N VAL A 55 1.24 -2.59 -12.25
CA VAL A 55 2.55 -2.84 -12.85
C VAL A 55 2.41 -3.49 -14.22
N ARG A 56 3.33 -3.16 -15.13
CA ARG A 56 3.50 -3.85 -16.41
C ARG A 56 4.70 -4.79 -16.32
N THR A 57 4.45 -6.09 -16.37
CA THR A 57 5.48 -7.13 -16.18
C THR A 57 5.24 -8.34 -17.09
N GLU A 58 6.27 -9.16 -17.30
CA GLU A 58 6.13 -10.46 -17.95
C GLU A 58 5.74 -11.56 -16.95
N ASP A 59 6.14 -11.41 -15.68
CA ASP A 59 5.98 -12.43 -14.64
C ASP A 59 5.67 -11.75 -13.29
N PRO A 60 4.38 -11.70 -12.91
CA PRO A 60 3.97 -11.12 -11.64
C PRO A 60 4.45 -11.91 -10.41
N ASP A 61 4.61 -13.24 -10.52
CA ASP A 61 5.11 -14.07 -9.43
C ASP A 61 6.59 -13.79 -9.15
N LYS A 62 7.40 -13.66 -10.19
CA LYS A 62 8.81 -13.28 -10.08
C LYS A 62 8.97 -11.90 -9.44
N LEU A 63 8.16 -10.94 -9.87
CA LEU A 63 8.13 -9.59 -9.29
C LEU A 63 7.78 -9.64 -7.79
N MET A 64 6.67 -10.31 -7.45
CA MET A 64 6.22 -10.39 -6.07
C MET A 64 7.22 -11.14 -5.17
N LYS A 65 7.90 -12.15 -5.68
CA LYS A 65 8.99 -12.84 -4.97
C LYS A 65 10.17 -11.90 -4.73
N ALA A 66 10.59 -11.14 -5.75
CA ALA A 66 11.68 -10.16 -5.65
C ALA A 66 11.36 -9.02 -4.66
N PHE A 67 10.09 -8.60 -4.57
CA PHE A 67 9.61 -7.62 -3.61
C PHE A 67 9.55 -8.20 -2.18
N ARG A 68 8.87 -9.34 -2.00
CA ARG A 68 8.56 -9.89 -0.67
C ARG A 68 9.77 -10.45 0.06
N TYR A 69 10.72 -11.07 -0.66
CA TYR A 69 11.85 -11.75 -0.04
C TYR A 69 12.74 -10.81 0.80
N PRO A 70 13.26 -9.69 0.27
CA PRO A 70 14.07 -8.76 1.05
C PRO A 70 13.25 -8.07 2.15
N TYR A 71 11.97 -7.75 1.90
CA TYR A 71 11.10 -7.17 2.90
C TYR A 71 10.84 -8.12 4.07
N ASN A 72 10.54 -9.40 3.81
CA ASN A 72 10.38 -10.41 4.85
C ASN A 72 11.64 -10.55 5.73
N ARG A 73 12.82 -10.54 5.14
CA ARG A 73 14.08 -10.61 5.89
C ARG A 73 14.24 -9.42 6.82
N TYR A 74 13.98 -8.22 6.32
CA TYR A 74 14.01 -7.00 7.12
C TYR A 74 13.02 -7.07 8.29
N PHE A 75 11.74 -7.33 8.00
CA PHE A 75 10.67 -7.36 9.00
C PHE A 75 10.92 -8.42 10.07
N ASN A 76 11.28 -9.64 9.67
CA ASN A 76 11.59 -10.73 10.58
C ASN A 76 12.79 -10.42 11.47
N SER A 77 13.84 -9.81 10.91
CA SER A 77 15.02 -9.39 11.68
C SER A 77 14.67 -8.30 12.70
N LYS A 78 13.93 -7.28 12.27
CA LYS A 78 13.54 -6.13 13.11
C LYS A 78 12.67 -6.55 14.30
N TYR A 79 11.67 -7.38 14.05
CA TYR A 79 10.68 -7.76 15.06
C TYR A 79 10.93 -9.11 15.75
N GLY A 80 11.94 -9.87 15.32
CA GLY A 80 12.21 -11.21 15.83
C GLY A 80 11.14 -12.23 15.42
N ARG A 81 10.41 -11.94 14.32
CA ARG A 81 9.40 -12.82 13.74
C ARG A 81 10.06 -13.89 12.86
N ARG A 82 9.34 -14.97 12.59
CA ARG A 82 9.76 -16.03 11.65
C ARG A 82 8.66 -16.29 10.63
N GLY A 83 9.07 -16.77 9.46
CA GLY A 83 8.15 -17.13 8.39
C GLY A 83 7.81 -15.98 7.44
N ARG A 84 6.86 -16.21 6.57
CA ARG A 84 6.41 -15.25 5.57
C ARG A 84 5.47 -14.24 6.20
N ILE A 85 5.62 -12.96 5.86
CA ILE A 85 4.67 -11.92 6.24
C ILE A 85 3.55 -11.83 5.21
N GLY A 86 2.31 -11.67 5.70
CA GLY A 86 1.11 -11.61 4.88
C GLY A 86 0.71 -12.95 4.27
N GLU A 87 -0.38 -12.94 3.54
CA GLU A 87 -0.96 -14.13 2.92
C GLU A 87 -0.02 -14.79 1.90
N ASP A 88 -0.13 -16.12 1.77
CA ASP A 88 0.70 -16.89 0.84
C ASP A 88 0.44 -16.49 -0.61
N ARG A 89 -0.82 -16.35 -0.97
CA ARG A 89 -1.26 -15.92 -2.29
C ARG A 89 -1.53 -14.41 -2.26
N PHE A 90 -1.07 -13.73 -3.28
CA PHE A 90 -1.43 -12.34 -3.54
C PHE A 90 -2.58 -12.28 -4.56
N PHE A 91 -3.40 -11.25 -4.47
CA PHE A 91 -4.38 -10.95 -5.50
C PHE A 91 -3.67 -10.51 -6.78
N CYS A 92 -4.09 -11.05 -7.91
CA CYS A 92 -3.53 -10.75 -9.21
C CYS A 92 -4.63 -10.79 -10.26
N ILE A 93 -4.86 -9.68 -10.94
CA ILE A 93 -5.77 -9.58 -12.06
C ILE A 93 -5.09 -8.88 -13.23
N GLU A 94 -5.23 -9.44 -14.43
CA GLU A 94 -4.76 -8.81 -15.67
C GLU A 94 -5.67 -7.64 -16.01
N VAL A 95 -5.07 -6.51 -16.34
CA VAL A 95 -5.75 -5.27 -16.71
C VAL A 95 -5.89 -5.24 -18.23
N ASN A 96 -7.12 -5.30 -18.73
CA ASN A 96 -7.45 -5.38 -20.16
C ASN A 96 -8.26 -4.14 -20.58
N GLY A 97 -7.65 -3.26 -21.35
CA GLY A 97 -8.29 -2.05 -21.86
C GLY A 97 -8.00 -0.78 -21.07
N LEU A 98 -8.37 0.34 -21.65
CA LEU A 98 -8.11 1.67 -21.10
C LEU A 98 -8.94 1.95 -19.84
N PHE A 99 -10.25 1.71 -19.91
CA PHE A 99 -11.14 2.02 -18.77
C PHE A 99 -10.87 1.11 -17.58
N HIS A 100 -10.48 -0.14 -17.82
CA HIS A 100 -10.02 -1.03 -16.77
C HIS A 100 -8.71 -0.50 -16.13
N LEU A 101 -7.77 0.01 -16.94
CA LEU A 101 -6.52 0.61 -16.44
C LEU A 101 -6.79 1.85 -15.58
N LEU A 102 -7.62 2.78 -16.08
CA LEU A 102 -8.02 3.99 -15.33
C LEU A 102 -8.72 3.63 -14.02
N THR A 103 -9.57 2.61 -14.05
CA THR A 103 -10.26 2.08 -12.87
C THR A 103 -9.27 1.52 -11.85
N ALA A 104 -8.34 0.64 -12.27
CA ALA A 104 -7.36 0.03 -11.39
C ALA A 104 -6.43 1.06 -10.74
N ILE A 105 -5.88 1.99 -11.53
CA ILE A 105 -5.01 3.05 -11.02
C ILE A 105 -5.77 3.95 -10.05
N SER A 106 -7.00 4.35 -10.42
CA SER A 106 -7.82 5.21 -9.57
C SER A 106 -8.17 4.55 -8.25
N TYR A 107 -8.53 3.27 -8.25
CA TYR A 107 -8.77 2.52 -7.02
C TYR A 107 -7.53 2.47 -6.13
N ILE A 108 -6.37 2.15 -6.70
CA ILE A 108 -5.10 2.07 -5.98
C ILE A 108 -4.78 3.42 -5.32
N LEU A 109 -4.80 4.50 -6.07
CA LEU A 109 -4.43 5.83 -5.57
C LEU A 109 -5.45 6.39 -4.56
N ARG A 110 -6.72 6.00 -4.67
CA ARG A 110 -7.80 6.38 -3.74
C ARG A 110 -7.93 5.44 -2.54
N ASN A 111 -7.18 4.36 -2.50
CA ASN A 111 -7.27 3.37 -1.43
C ASN A 111 -7.14 3.98 -0.02
N PRO A 112 -6.22 4.92 0.26
CA PRO A 112 -6.15 5.59 1.56
C PRO A 112 -7.41 6.40 1.93
N LEU A 113 -8.06 7.02 0.95
CA LEU A 113 -9.34 7.71 1.15
C LEU A 113 -10.47 6.71 1.36
N HIS A 114 -10.51 5.64 0.56
CA HIS A 114 -11.51 4.58 0.64
C HIS A 114 -11.52 3.90 2.02
N HIS A 115 -10.35 3.74 2.62
CA HIS A 115 -10.17 3.19 3.99
C HIS A 115 -10.24 4.24 5.10
N GLY A 116 -10.53 5.50 4.79
CA GLY A 116 -10.63 6.57 5.79
C GLY A 116 -9.30 6.93 6.48
N VAL A 117 -8.16 6.50 5.95
CA VAL A 117 -6.82 6.79 6.50
C VAL A 117 -6.36 8.19 6.15
N SER A 118 -6.84 8.74 5.05
CA SER A 118 -6.55 10.09 4.59
C SER A 118 -7.84 10.79 4.17
N ALA A 119 -7.96 12.09 4.46
CA ALA A 119 -9.10 12.90 4.04
C ALA A 119 -9.14 13.15 2.53
N THR A 120 -8.00 13.05 1.85
CA THR A 120 -7.87 13.17 0.39
C THR A 120 -6.87 12.15 -0.13
N PRO A 121 -6.96 11.71 -1.38
CA PRO A 121 -5.96 10.82 -1.96
C PRO A 121 -4.55 11.44 -1.95
N PHE A 122 -4.46 12.76 -2.11
CA PHE A 122 -3.20 13.52 -2.22
C PHE A 122 -2.45 13.68 -0.89
N GLY A 123 -3.14 13.55 0.24
CA GLY A 123 -2.55 13.69 1.58
C GLY A 123 -1.80 12.46 2.08
N TYR A 124 -1.78 11.36 1.31
CA TYR A 124 -1.19 10.11 1.78
C TYR A 124 0.19 9.85 1.21
N ARG A 125 1.19 9.85 2.09
CA ARG A 125 2.61 9.78 1.74
C ARG A 125 3.04 8.45 1.13
N TYR A 126 2.42 7.33 1.51
CA TYR A 126 2.83 5.99 1.10
C TYR A 126 2.09 5.51 -0.16
N SER A 127 1.77 6.45 -1.04
CA SER A 127 1.21 6.20 -2.36
C SER A 127 1.98 6.98 -3.43
N SER A 128 1.87 6.53 -4.67
CA SER A 128 2.56 7.18 -5.80
C SER A 128 1.78 8.36 -6.40
N ILE A 129 0.67 8.79 -5.79
CA ILE A 129 -0.21 9.83 -6.35
C ILE A 129 0.50 11.17 -6.56
N SER A 130 1.44 11.52 -5.66
CA SER A 130 2.19 12.77 -5.71
C SER A 130 3.13 12.90 -6.92
N ALA A 131 3.35 11.81 -7.66
CA ALA A 131 4.17 11.83 -8.86
C ALA A 131 3.41 12.29 -10.10
N LEU A 132 2.08 12.22 -10.09
CA LEU A 132 1.24 12.46 -11.28
C LEU A 132 0.74 13.91 -11.35
N PHE A 133 0.78 14.47 -12.56
CA PHE A 133 0.29 15.85 -12.85
C PHE A 133 0.89 16.89 -11.90
N ARG A 134 2.15 16.73 -11.51
CA ARG A 134 2.81 17.56 -10.49
C ARG A 134 2.78 19.04 -10.82
N THR A 135 3.03 19.39 -12.07
CA THR A 135 3.05 20.79 -12.53
C THR A 135 1.65 21.39 -12.49
N GLU A 136 0.67 20.68 -13.02
CA GLU A 136 -0.72 21.15 -13.13
C GLU A 136 -1.40 21.24 -11.77
N LEU A 137 -1.03 20.35 -10.84
CA LEU A 137 -1.58 20.33 -9.48
C LEU A 137 -0.77 21.15 -8.47
N GLY A 138 0.30 21.81 -8.91
CA GLY A 138 1.11 22.66 -8.05
C GLY A 138 2.07 21.92 -7.09
N HIS A 139 2.32 20.62 -7.29
CA HIS A 139 3.25 19.83 -6.48
C HIS A 139 4.70 19.97 -6.97
N ILE A 140 5.20 21.22 -7.08
CA ILE A 140 6.51 21.52 -7.68
C ILE A 140 7.66 21.49 -6.65
N GLU A 141 7.38 21.30 -5.37
CA GLU A 141 8.39 21.31 -4.34
C GLU A 141 9.53 20.33 -4.65
N LYS A 142 10.76 20.84 -4.60
CA LYS A 142 11.94 19.99 -4.76
C LYS A 142 12.10 19.17 -3.49
N SER A 143 11.99 17.88 -3.62
CA SER A 143 12.32 16.97 -2.52
C SER A 143 13.79 17.14 -2.14
N ASP A 144 14.04 17.28 -0.84
CA ASP A 144 15.38 17.35 -0.30
C ASP A 144 16.00 15.94 -0.36
N LEU A 145 17.01 15.76 -1.21
CA LEU A 145 17.56 14.44 -1.51
C LEU A 145 18.54 13.97 -0.42
N MET A 146 18.51 12.68 -0.15
CA MET A 146 19.47 12.02 0.72
C MET A 146 20.83 11.92 0.03
N PRO A 147 21.94 12.26 0.73
CA PRO A 147 23.28 12.00 0.22
C PRO A 147 23.51 10.50 -0.05
N GLU A 148 24.14 10.17 -1.18
CA GLU A 148 24.36 8.80 -1.65
C GLU A 148 24.97 7.88 -0.59
N LYS A 149 25.93 8.40 0.20
CA LYS A 149 26.59 7.67 1.27
C LYS A 149 25.67 7.12 2.35
N TRP A 150 24.39 7.58 2.43
CA TRP A 150 23.41 7.11 3.40
C TRP A 150 22.33 6.21 2.82
N HIS A 151 22.28 6.00 1.49
CA HIS A 151 21.25 5.19 0.83
C HIS A 151 21.19 3.77 1.39
N TYR A 152 22.33 3.17 1.75
CA TYR A 152 22.41 1.81 2.28
C TYR A 152 21.57 1.59 3.56
N LEU A 153 21.32 2.65 4.33
CA LEU A 153 20.49 2.59 5.55
C LEU A 153 19.04 2.18 5.26
N TYR A 154 18.55 2.43 4.05
CA TYR A 154 17.15 2.26 3.64
C TYR A 154 16.96 1.26 2.49
N LEU A 155 18.04 0.68 2.01
CA LEU A 155 18.00 -0.35 0.96
C LEU A 155 18.23 -1.73 1.57
N PRO A 156 17.72 -2.81 0.94
CA PRO A 156 18.09 -4.17 1.30
C PRO A 156 19.62 -4.35 1.18
N PHE A 157 20.15 -5.26 1.97
CA PHE A 157 21.59 -5.54 1.99
C PHE A 157 22.15 -5.77 0.57
N GLU A 158 23.33 -5.18 0.29
CA GLU A 158 24.05 -5.22 -1.01
C GLU A 158 23.35 -4.52 -2.20
N HIS A 159 22.17 -3.92 -2.01
CA HIS A 159 21.54 -3.16 -3.07
C HIS A 159 22.07 -1.73 -3.11
N LYS A 160 22.30 -1.26 -4.33
CA LYS A 160 22.57 0.16 -4.61
C LYS A 160 21.32 0.77 -5.22
N LEU A 161 21.15 2.07 -5.01
CA LEU A 161 20.09 2.81 -5.67
C LEU A 161 20.36 2.81 -7.20
N PRO A 162 19.42 2.33 -8.04
CA PRO A 162 19.61 2.33 -9.48
C PRO A 162 19.82 3.72 -10.04
N ALA A 163 20.55 3.83 -11.16
CA ALA A 163 20.73 5.09 -11.86
C ALA A 163 19.36 5.69 -12.23
N GLY A 164 19.19 6.97 -11.98
CA GLY A 164 17.93 7.69 -12.20
C GLY A 164 16.95 7.66 -11.03
N PHE A 165 17.04 6.71 -10.11
CA PHE A 165 16.22 6.72 -8.90
C PHE A 165 16.71 7.80 -7.94
N LYS A 166 15.76 8.44 -7.24
CA LYS A 166 16.04 9.47 -6.25
C LYS A 166 15.46 9.05 -4.90
N MET A 167 16.14 9.40 -3.83
CA MET A 167 15.71 9.10 -2.45
C MET A 167 15.62 10.38 -1.66
N ASP A 168 14.52 10.59 -0.93
CA ASP A 168 14.36 11.73 -0.04
C ASP A 168 15.14 11.54 1.29
N ARG A 169 15.22 12.59 2.12
CA ARG A 169 15.94 12.52 3.42
C ARG A 169 15.35 11.54 4.42
N THR A 170 14.13 11.08 4.21
CA THR A 170 13.52 10.06 5.06
C THR A 170 13.85 8.64 4.61
N GLY A 171 14.60 8.50 3.51
CA GLY A 171 14.99 7.22 2.93
C GLY A 171 13.97 6.63 1.96
N LEU A 172 12.89 7.35 1.63
CA LEU A 172 11.90 6.90 0.65
C LEU A 172 12.40 7.16 -0.77
N ILE A 173 12.38 6.15 -1.62
CA ILE A 173 12.57 6.32 -3.05
C ILE A 173 11.40 7.12 -3.60
N LEU A 174 11.70 8.25 -4.26
CA LEU A 174 10.71 9.17 -4.78
C LEU A 174 9.90 8.53 -5.92
N PRO A 175 8.57 8.51 -5.83
CA PRO A 175 7.72 7.84 -6.81
C PRO A 175 7.90 8.40 -8.23
N GLU A 176 8.12 9.70 -8.39
CA GLU A 176 8.36 10.33 -9.70
C GLU A 176 9.65 9.89 -10.37
N SER A 177 10.56 9.23 -9.65
CA SER A 177 11.79 8.68 -10.24
C SER A 177 11.66 7.21 -10.64
N VAL A 178 10.52 6.57 -10.35
CA VAL A 178 10.33 5.13 -10.54
C VAL A 178 9.12 4.79 -11.39
N ILE A 179 7.98 5.45 -11.18
CA ILE A 179 6.76 5.16 -11.94
C ILE A 179 6.85 5.72 -13.35
N ASP A 180 6.13 5.09 -14.26
CA ASP A 180 6.01 5.54 -15.65
C ASP A 180 5.00 6.68 -15.75
N VAL A 181 5.42 7.87 -15.26
CA VAL A 181 4.58 9.08 -15.17
C VAL A 181 4.01 9.44 -16.54
N VAL A 182 4.87 9.42 -17.57
CA VAL A 182 4.48 9.84 -18.92
C VAL A 182 3.37 8.96 -19.49
N ASP A 183 3.50 7.64 -19.33
CA ASP A 183 2.45 6.71 -19.79
C ASP A 183 1.15 6.95 -19.05
N ILE A 184 1.18 7.06 -17.73
CA ILE A 184 -0.03 7.23 -16.92
C ILE A 184 -0.73 8.57 -17.20
N GLU A 185 0.00 9.67 -17.27
CA GLU A 185 -0.57 10.98 -17.57
C GLU A 185 -1.18 10.99 -18.98
N HIS A 186 -0.54 10.31 -19.96
CA HIS A 186 -1.10 10.14 -21.28
C HIS A 186 -2.45 9.38 -21.27
N GLN A 187 -2.57 8.31 -20.47
CA GLN A 187 -3.81 7.55 -20.35
C GLN A 187 -4.97 8.36 -19.75
N PHE A 188 -4.69 9.21 -18.76
CA PHE A 188 -5.68 10.15 -18.22
C PHE A 188 -5.92 11.36 -19.12
N SER A 189 -5.04 11.64 -20.06
CA SER A 189 -5.04 12.75 -21.03
C SER A 189 -4.90 14.15 -20.40
N THR A 190 -5.54 14.44 -19.28
CA THR A 190 -5.48 15.75 -18.59
C THR A 190 -5.55 15.61 -17.07
N ALA A 191 -4.97 16.58 -16.35
CA ALA A 191 -5.11 16.70 -14.90
C ALA A 191 -6.58 16.78 -14.46
N ARG A 192 -7.45 17.41 -15.27
CA ARG A 192 -8.90 17.49 -15.00
C ARG A 192 -9.56 16.12 -15.02
N THR A 193 -9.24 15.28 -16.01
CA THR A 193 -9.73 13.89 -16.08
C THR A 193 -9.21 13.09 -14.90
N PHE A 194 -7.92 13.23 -14.57
CA PHE A 194 -7.35 12.58 -13.40
C PHE A 194 -8.06 12.96 -12.10
N LEU A 195 -8.29 14.25 -11.86
CA LEU A 195 -9.05 14.75 -10.70
C LEU A 195 -10.49 14.23 -10.67
N TYR A 196 -11.14 14.09 -11.82
CA TYR A 196 -12.48 13.48 -11.89
C TYR A 196 -12.45 12.04 -11.33
N TYR A 197 -11.47 11.22 -11.74
CA TYR A 197 -11.31 9.87 -11.22
C TYR A 197 -10.93 9.85 -9.74
N MET A 198 -10.12 10.80 -9.27
CA MET A 198 -9.71 10.88 -7.87
C MET A 198 -10.86 11.32 -6.93
N ASN A 199 -11.89 11.98 -7.42
CA ASN A 199 -12.97 12.50 -6.61
C ASN A 199 -14.26 11.66 -6.64
N ARG A 200 -14.38 10.70 -7.57
CA ARG A 200 -15.58 9.86 -7.65
C ARG A 200 -15.52 8.68 -6.67
N ILE A 201 -16.68 8.14 -6.30
CA ILE A 201 -16.80 6.96 -5.41
C ILE A 201 -16.23 5.73 -6.11
N SER A 202 -15.47 4.90 -5.39
CA SER A 202 -14.96 3.61 -5.90
C SER A 202 -16.13 2.68 -6.24
N GLY A 203 -16.04 2.00 -7.37
CA GLY A 203 -17.11 1.15 -7.92
C GLY A 203 -18.13 1.89 -8.77
N GLU A 204 -18.25 3.23 -8.63
CA GLU A 204 -19.21 4.00 -9.41
C GLU A 204 -18.87 4.00 -10.90
N LYS A 205 -19.82 3.58 -11.73
CA LYS A 205 -19.72 3.52 -13.19
C LYS A 205 -18.66 2.56 -13.77
N TRP A 206 -17.94 1.81 -12.96
CA TRP A 206 -16.84 0.97 -13.41
C TRP A 206 -17.27 -0.03 -14.49
N GLU A 207 -18.31 -0.81 -14.24
CA GLU A 207 -18.80 -1.81 -15.19
C GLU A 207 -19.22 -1.18 -16.51
N LYS A 208 -19.99 -0.07 -16.42
CA LYS A 208 -20.47 0.64 -17.62
C LYS A 208 -19.32 1.21 -18.46
N GLU A 209 -18.28 1.74 -17.84
CA GLU A 209 -17.13 2.32 -18.56
C GLU A 209 -16.28 1.23 -19.22
N GLN A 210 -16.03 0.12 -18.50
CA GLN A 210 -15.26 -1.00 -19.01
C GLN A 210 -15.91 -1.74 -20.19
N LEU A 211 -17.23 -1.62 -20.39
CA LEU A 211 -17.89 -2.09 -21.61
C LEU A 211 -17.39 -1.39 -22.89
N ASN A 212 -16.73 -0.25 -22.78
CA ASN A 212 -16.09 0.40 -23.91
C ASN A 212 -14.67 -0.09 -24.22
N ASP A 213 -14.14 -0.95 -23.36
CA ASP A 213 -12.84 -1.58 -23.58
C ASP A 213 -12.97 -2.74 -24.56
N ASN A 214 -12.98 -2.70 -25.78
CA ASN A 214 -13.11 -3.76 -26.79
C ASN A 214 -12.38 -5.07 -26.41
N THR A 215 -12.78 -5.70 -25.32
CA THR A 215 -12.18 -6.92 -24.75
C THR A 215 -13.30 -7.90 -24.36
N ASP A 216 -13.04 -9.21 -24.46
CA ASP A 216 -13.94 -10.27 -24.00
C ASP A 216 -13.84 -10.51 -22.47
N ALA A 217 -12.96 -9.77 -21.77
CA ALA A 217 -12.78 -9.90 -20.34
C ALA A 217 -13.99 -9.30 -19.59
N PRO A 218 -14.52 -9.99 -18.55
CA PRO A 218 -15.61 -9.42 -17.76
C PRO A 218 -15.14 -8.16 -17.01
N PRO A 219 -16.02 -7.16 -16.85
CA PRO A 219 -15.70 -5.98 -16.09
C PRO A 219 -15.28 -6.30 -14.65
N VAL A 220 -14.26 -5.60 -14.16
CA VAL A 220 -13.82 -5.70 -12.77
C VAL A 220 -14.72 -4.85 -11.91
N THR A 221 -15.31 -5.46 -10.88
CA THR A 221 -16.15 -4.79 -9.90
C THR A 221 -15.40 -4.54 -8.59
N LEU A 222 -15.92 -3.63 -7.77
CA LEU A 222 -15.39 -3.39 -6.44
C LEU A 222 -15.40 -4.67 -5.59
N ASP A 223 -16.47 -5.45 -5.66
CA ASP A 223 -16.62 -6.73 -4.96
C ASP A 223 -15.52 -7.74 -5.32
N ILE A 224 -15.12 -7.80 -6.59
CA ILE A 224 -14.03 -8.70 -7.04
C ILE A 224 -12.72 -8.30 -6.36
N ILE A 225 -12.41 -7.00 -6.34
CA ILE A 225 -11.17 -6.51 -5.74
C ILE A 225 -11.19 -6.72 -4.21
N GLU A 226 -12.27 -6.35 -3.53
CA GLU A 226 -12.39 -6.46 -2.07
C GLU A 226 -12.33 -7.91 -1.59
N LYS A 227 -12.99 -8.83 -2.29
CA LYS A 227 -12.88 -10.28 -2.00
C LYS A 227 -11.47 -10.81 -2.21
N GLY A 228 -10.77 -10.33 -3.23
CA GLY A 228 -9.39 -10.72 -3.52
C GLY A 228 -8.39 -10.20 -2.49
N VAL A 229 -8.64 -9.03 -1.93
CA VAL A 229 -7.78 -8.39 -0.92
C VAL A 229 -8.03 -8.91 0.49
N ARG A 230 -9.21 -9.49 0.75
CA ARG A 230 -9.65 -10.00 2.07
C ARG A 230 -9.51 -8.95 3.19
N CYS A 231 -9.62 -7.68 2.87
CA CYS A 231 -9.64 -6.59 3.85
C CYS A 231 -11.03 -6.46 4.46
N GLN A 232 -11.21 -6.94 5.68
CA GLN A 232 -12.51 -6.89 6.36
C GLN A 232 -12.83 -5.53 6.99
N ASP A 233 -11.87 -4.64 7.15
CA ASP A 233 -12.00 -3.42 7.97
C ASP A 233 -12.90 -2.33 7.41
N ILE A 234 -13.11 -2.27 6.11
CA ILE A 234 -13.79 -1.15 5.44
C ILE A 234 -15.27 -1.10 5.83
N LYS A 235 -15.92 -2.26 5.97
CA LYS A 235 -17.36 -2.33 6.28
C LYS A 235 -17.70 -1.77 7.65
N VAL A 236 -16.79 -1.85 8.61
CA VAL A 236 -17.02 -1.34 9.98
C VAL A 236 -16.96 0.19 10.01
N LEU A 237 -16.08 0.82 9.20
CA LEU A 237 -15.97 2.28 9.11
C LEU A 237 -17.11 2.93 8.32
N LEU A 238 -17.63 2.25 7.29
CA LEU A 238 -18.64 2.80 6.37
C LEU A 238 -20.08 2.39 6.68
N ASN A 239 -20.33 1.32 7.42
CA ASN A 239 -21.65 0.74 7.67
C ASN A 239 -22.21 1.02 9.08
N ASN A 240 -21.96 2.19 9.65
CA ASN A 240 -22.80 2.62 10.76
C ASN A 240 -24.18 3.00 10.20
N GLU A 241 -25.22 2.30 10.62
CA GLU A 241 -26.63 2.52 10.23
C GLU A 241 -27.12 3.96 10.40
N HIS A 242 -26.34 4.81 11.04
CA HIS A 242 -26.65 6.22 11.28
C HIS A 242 -25.70 7.22 10.59
N GLY A 243 -24.86 6.78 9.64
CA GLY A 243 -23.97 7.68 8.88
C GLY A 243 -22.88 8.37 9.72
N ARG A 244 -22.65 7.95 10.95
CA ARG A 244 -21.54 8.46 11.77
C ARG A 244 -20.32 7.61 11.52
N ALA A 245 -19.25 8.23 11.01
CA ALA A 245 -17.95 7.60 10.94
C ALA A 245 -17.50 7.23 12.37
N ASN A 246 -17.30 5.96 12.65
CA ASN A 246 -16.58 5.53 13.84
C ASN A 246 -15.10 5.83 13.60
N TYR A 247 -14.68 7.04 13.96
CA TYR A 247 -13.26 7.36 13.97
C TYR A 247 -12.60 6.57 15.09
N ASN A 248 -11.76 5.62 14.73
CA ASN A 248 -10.78 5.13 15.68
C ASN A 248 -9.97 6.33 16.14
N SER A 249 -9.84 6.52 17.45
CA SER A 249 -9.09 7.65 18.01
C SER A 249 -7.59 7.57 17.73
N ILE A 250 -7.10 6.48 17.14
CA ILE A 250 -5.70 6.19 16.88
C ILE A 250 -5.53 5.45 15.56
N SER A 251 -4.49 5.80 14.78
CA SER A 251 -4.13 5.06 13.56
C SER A 251 -3.40 3.74 13.88
N ASP A 252 -3.37 2.81 12.91
CA ASP A 252 -2.64 1.54 13.08
C ASP A 252 -1.16 1.76 13.40
N ILE A 253 -0.51 2.72 12.74
CA ILE A 253 0.90 3.05 13.00
C ILE A 253 1.09 3.52 14.46
N GLN A 254 0.23 4.40 14.92
CA GLN A 254 0.29 4.92 16.29
C GLN A 254 -0.01 3.81 17.30
N LEU A 255 -1.04 2.99 17.04
CA LEU A 255 -1.39 1.87 17.90
C LEU A 255 -0.26 0.82 17.96
N CYS A 256 0.36 0.48 16.83
CA CYS A 256 1.52 -0.42 16.81
C CYS A 256 2.69 0.12 17.63
N ARG A 257 2.97 1.43 17.59
CA ARG A 257 4.00 2.05 18.45
C ARG A 257 3.68 1.91 19.93
N GLU A 258 2.43 2.19 20.32
CA GLU A 258 1.98 2.03 21.71
C GLU A 258 2.07 0.57 22.16
N ILE A 259 1.71 -0.38 21.29
CA ILE A 259 1.85 -1.81 21.54
C ILE A 259 3.31 -2.17 21.75
N ASP A 260 4.18 -1.80 20.81
CA ASP A 260 5.61 -2.16 20.86
C ASP A 260 6.31 -1.52 22.10
N ALA A 261 5.83 -0.36 22.56
CA ALA A 261 6.29 0.28 23.79
C ALA A 261 5.75 -0.39 25.07
N ALA A 262 4.57 -1.01 25.01
CA ALA A 262 3.90 -1.62 26.16
C ALA A 262 4.28 -3.08 26.39
N VAL A 263 4.90 -3.75 25.40
CA VAL A 263 5.25 -5.18 25.49
C VAL A 263 6.73 -5.39 25.82
N SER A 264 7.01 -6.45 26.58
CA SER A 264 8.38 -6.81 26.94
C SER A 264 9.24 -7.09 25.71
N GLY A 265 10.45 -6.52 25.69
CA GLY A 265 11.39 -6.70 24.57
C GLY A 265 11.02 -5.95 23.28
N GLY A 266 10.04 -5.03 23.32
CA GLY A 266 9.71 -4.12 22.22
C GLY A 266 9.13 -4.81 20.96
N SER A 267 8.61 -6.03 21.10
CA SER A 267 8.00 -6.76 19.98
C SER A 267 6.95 -7.78 20.45
N ILE A 268 5.79 -7.75 19.81
CA ILE A 268 4.70 -8.71 20.05
C ILE A 268 5.14 -10.16 19.79
N TYR A 269 6.08 -10.39 18.89
CA TYR A 269 6.54 -11.74 18.50
C TYR A 269 7.53 -12.35 19.51
N LYS A 270 7.95 -11.58 20.51
CA LYS A 270 8.86 -12.02 21.60
C LYS A 270 8.17 -12.03 22.96
N THR A 271 6.90 -11.66 23.01
CA THR A 271 6.13 -11.46 24.24
C THR A 271 5.20 -12.65 24.50
N SER A 272 4.95 -12.98 25.77
CA SER A 272 4.05 -14.08 26.14
C SER A 272 2.59 -13.75 25.81
N GLY A 273 1.78 -14.78 25.48
CA GLY A 273 0.36 -14.60 25.17
C GLY A 273 -0.42 -13.92 26.30
N TYR A 274 -0.12 -14.22 27.56
CA TYR A 274 -0.74 -13.58 28.72
C TYR A 274 -0.51 -12.05 28.72
N GLU A 275 0.73 -11.64 28.52
CA GLU A 275 1.11 -10.23 28.48
C GLU A 275 0.49 -9.50 27.26
N LEU A 276 0.41 -10.18 26.10
CA LEU A 276 -0.26 -9.65 24.91
C LEU A 276 -1.75 -9.38 25.20
N HIS A 277 -2.49 -10.33 25.77
CA HIS A 277 -3.91 -10.14 26.10
C HIS A 277 -4.13 -9.02 27.12
N LYS A 278 -3.26 -8.92 28.14
CA LYS A 278 -3.33 -7.84 29.12
C LYS A 278 -3.12 -6.47 28.48
N SER A 279 -2.08 -6.34 27.63
CA SER A 279 -1.78 -5.10 26.89
C SER A 279 -2.87 -4.76 25.90
N ALA A 280 -3.45 -5.74 25.21
CA ALA A 280 -4.54 -5.53 24.26
C ALA A 280 -5.78 -4.93 24.93
N LYS A 281 -6.19 -5.48 26.07
CA LYS A 281 -7.34 -4.95 26.84
C LYS A 281 -7.12 -3.52 27.32
N LEU A 282 -5.90 -3.22 27.80
CA LEU A 282 -5.54 -1.89 28.27
C LEU A 282 -5.55 -0.87 27.13
N LEU A 283 -4.93 -1.20 25.99
CA LEU A 283 -4.81 -0.30 24.85
C LEU A 283 -6.14 -0.13 24.09
N ALA A 284 -6.97 -1.18 24.01
CA ALA A 284 -8.32 -1.08 23.47
C ALA A 284 -9.16 -0.03 24.24
N ASN A 285 -9.12 -0.10 25.58
CA ASN A 285 -9.83 0.87 26.42
C ASN A 285 -9.24 2.27 26.36
N LYS A 286 -7.88 2.39 26.36
CA LYS A 286 -7.20 3.69 26.33
C LYS A 286 -7.50 4.47 25.04
N PHE A 287 -7.57 3.79 23.92
CA PHE A 287 -7.67 4.41 22.59
C PHE A 287 -9.02 4.20 21.91
N HIS A 288 -9.98 3.53 22.57
CA HIS A 288 -11.25 3.15 21.97
C HIS A 288 -11.10 2.42 20.62
N ALA A 289 -10.02 1.61 20.52
CA ALA A 289 -9.73 0.85 19.31
C ALA A 289 -10.70 -0.31 19.14
N SER A 290 -11.12 -0.58 17.89
CA SER A 290 -11.99 -1.73 17.62
C SER A 290 -11.28 -3.06 17.85
N SER A 291 -12.05 -4.13 18.06
CA SER A 291 -11.50 -5.48 18.22
C SER A 291 -10.71 -5.93 17.00
N GLU A 292 -11.16 -5.57 15.81
CA GLU A 292 -10.48 -5.85 14.54
C GLU A 292 -9.14 -5.10 14.43
N GLN A 293 -9.12 -3.82 14.83
CA GLN A 293 -7.89 -3.03 14.85
C GLN A 293 -6.88 -3.59 15.85
N ILE A 294 -7.33 -3.93 17.06
CA ILE A 294 -6.48 -4.55 18.08
C ILE A 294 -5.93 -5.89 17.57
N ARG A 295 -6.78 -6.79 17.06
CA ARG A 295 -6.37 -8.08 16.51
C ARG A 295 -5.32 -7.92 15.43
N ARG A 296 -5.56 -7.03 14.47
CA ARG A 296 -4.65 -6.75 13.35
C ARG A 296 -3.30 -6.21 13.84
N CYS A 297 -3.29 -5.22 14.74
CA CYS A 297 -2.08 -4.61 15.25
C CYS A 297 -1.28 -5.54 16.19
N PHE A 298 -1.93 -6.53 16.80
CA PHE A 298 -1.28 -7.62 17.51
C PHE A 298 -0.91 -8.81 16.61
N GLY A 299 -1.02 -8.68 15.28
CA GLY A 299 -0.58 -9.68 14.31
C GLY A 299 -1.35 -11.00 14.38
N GLY A 300 -2.64 -10.96 14.76
CA GLY A 300 -3.47 -12.16 14.93
C GLY A 300 -3.04 -13.08 16.08
N LEU A 301 -2.19 -12.61 16.99
CA LEU A 301 -1.66 -13.41 18.12
C LEU A 301 -2.62 -13.45 19.33
N ILE A 302 -3.70 -12.67 19.29
CA ILE A 302 -4.71 -12.54 20.33
C ILE A 302 -6.12 -12.74 19.80
#